data_b6b8a8bb792dc7bb55dc56ececeabd13
#
_entry.id   b6b8a8bb792dc7bb55dc56ececeabd13
#
_cell.length_a   1.000
_cell.length_b   1.000
_cell.length_c   1.000
_cell.angle_alpha   90.00
_cell.angle_beta   90.00
_cell.angle_gamma   90.00
#
_symmetry.space_group_name_H-M   'P 1'
#
loop_
_entity.id
_entity.type
_entity.pdbx_description
1 polymer ?
#
loop_
_entity_poly.entity_id
_entity_poly.type
_entity_poly.pdbx_seq_one_letter_code
_entity_poly.pdbx_strand_id
1 'polypeptide(L)'
;MKITTTILFIGLFLTGCVDDVPRDNPLDPESAGYKKEGSVNGRIIIANQSSGISGAVVRNSNESVSVTTDSSGHFSFLKLSEGKHSFIVTKQNFTNDTFNVSVQSGSASQIVRGLNGAPIVTFQQILTRKIDQYFPSPQYFVDVTASVSDPNGIADLDSVWFGVDSLKYPLTYSVTTKNFHATIYKYDLPTNTIQYLVGRPLTVISRDVNKAVNISAPFFITRVIENEASPISPSPFVDDTVSADSLMFKWSPPNVTYNYSYTLSLSRVDAGTQTVVWSLIGLNSSNESYDFYTHPGRPMLLPGSYVWTVSVVDDFGNYGRSKESAFVIK
;
A
#
# COMPACT_ATOMS: atom_id res chain seq x y z
N MET A 1 111.11 5.25 -37.16
CA MET A 1 110.90 3.98 -36.47
C MET A 1 109.78 4.20 -35.44
N LYS A 2 108.53 3.84 -35.76
CA LYS A 2 107.36 4.01 -34.85
C LYS A 2 106.96 2.62 -34.39
N ILE A 3 107.03 2.40 -33.11
CA ILE A 3 106.57 1.16 -32.49
C ILE A 3 105.10 1.34 -32.15
N THR A 4 104.25 0.50 -32.68
CA THR A 4 102.84 0.48 -32.47
C THR A 4 102.52 -0.62 -31.41
N THR A 5 102.14 -0.25 -30.21
CA THR A 5 101.76 -1.17 -29.12
C THR A 5 100.29 -1.53 -29.27
N THR A 6 100.00 -2.80 -29.59
CA THR A 6 98.64 -3.31 -29.65
C THR A 6 98.27 -3.83 -28.28
N ILE A 7 97.27 -3.19 -27.63
CA ILE A 7 96.68 -3.64 -26.31
C ILE A 7 95.57 -4.61 -26.65
N LEU A 8 95.72 -5.88 -26.25
CA LEU A 8 94.70 -6.93 -26.37
C LEU A 8 93.75 -6.84 -25.13
N PHE A 9 92.48 -6.44 -25.36
CA PHE A 9 91.48 -6.42 -24.32
C PHE A 9 90.80 -7.81 -24.21
N ILE A 10 91.10 -8.59 -23.16
CA ILE A 10 90.44 -9.87 -22.92
C ILE A 10 89.19 -9.52 -22.10
N GLY A 11 88.01 -9.56 -22.76
CA GLY A 11 86.68 -9.43 -22.09
C GLY A 11 86.32 -10.73 -21.36
N LEU A 12 86.34 -10.66 -20.06
CA LEU A 12 85.87 -11.75 -19.16
C LEU A 12 84.33 -11.78 -19.18
N PHE A 13 83.72 -12.69 -19.99
CA PHE A 13 82.24 -12.92 -19.83
C PHE A 13 82.00 -13.74 -18.54
N LEU A 14 81.59 -13.12 -17.50
CA LEU A 14 80.99 -13.81 -16.36
C LEU A 14 79.55 -14.22 -16.74
N THR A 15 79.40 -15.44 -17.22
CA THR A 15 78.10 -16.11 -17.25
C THR A 15 77.74 -16.50 -15.84
N GLY A 16 77.20 -15.56 -15.06
CA GLY A 16 76.51 -15.88 -13.81
C GLY A 16 75.21 -16.64 -14.16
N CYS A 17 75.23 -17.96 -13.97
CA CYS A 17 73.95 -18.66 -13.77
C CYS A 17 73.31 -18.01 -12.53
N VAL A 18 72.29 -17.20 -12.73
CA VAL A 18 71.40 -16.83 -11.65
C VAL A 18 70.60 -18.11 -11.39
N ASP A 19 71.00 -18.84 -10.32
CA ASP A 19 70.17 -19.92 -9.82
C ASP A 19 68.75 -19.34 -9.59
N ASP A 20 67.75 -20.13 -10.00
CA ASP A 20 66.36 -19.79 -9.87
C ASP A 20 66.08 -19.48 -8.39
N VAL A 21 66.02 -18.18 -8.02
CA VAL A 21 65.76 -17.76 -6.67
C VAL A 21 64.39 -18.29 -6.27
N PRO A 22 64.24 -19.08 -5.19
CA PRO A 22 62.95 -19.59 -4.79
C PRO A 22 61.95 -18.42 -4.66
N ARG A 23 60.92 -18.43 -5.44
CA ARG A 23 59.85 -17.41 -5.40
C ARG A 23 58.85 -17.80 -4.34
N ASP A 24 59.23 -17.72 -3.08
CA ASP A 24 58.41 -18.11 -1.94
C ASP A 24 57.53 -16.95 -1.42
N ASN A 25 57.67 -15.76 -2.00
CA ASN A 25 56.85 -14.62 -1.59
C ASN A 25 55.39 -14.81 -2.05
N PRO A 26 54.43 -14.97 -1.10
CA PRO A 26 53.03 -15.17 -1.46
C PRO A 26 52.38 -13.97 -2.17
N LEU A 27 53.07 -12.83 -2.24
CA LEU A 27 52.65 -11.63 -3.00
C LEU A 27 53.21 -11.58 -4.42
N ASP A 28 54.18 -12.49 -4.79
CA ASP A 28 54.70 -12.58 -6.13
C ASP A 28 53.73 -13.36 -7.03
N PRO A 29 53.21 -12.75 -8.11
CA PRO A 29 52.27 -13.43 -9.03
C PRO A 29 52.83 -14.73 -9.66
N GLU A 30 54.12 -14.91 -9.64
CA GLU A 30 54.79 -16.13 -10.16
C GLU A 30 55.11 -17.15 -9.07
N SER A 31 54.84 -16.81 -7.79
CA SER A 31 55.01 -17.73 -6.65
C SER A 31 53.97 -18.84 -6.68
N ALA A 32 54.36 -20.08 -6.39
CA ALA A 32 53.42 -21.20 -6.20
C ALA A 32 52.42 -20.99 -5.06
N GLY A 33 52.74 -20.09 -4.11
CA GLY A 33 51.85 -19.70 -3.01
C GLY A 33 50.97 -18.51 -3.30
N TYR A 34 51.06 -17.89 -4.52
CA TYR A 34 50.25 -16.73 -4.87
C TYR A 34 48.75 -17.11 -5.03
N LYS A 35 47.92 -16.51 -4.19
CA LYS A 35 46.48 -16.67 -4.32
C LYS A 35 45.93 -15.66 -5.32
N LYS A 36 45.40 -16.17 -6.42
CA LYS A 36 44.72 -15.36 -7.43
C LYS A 36 43.36 -14.91 -6.90
N GLU A 37 43.39 -13.86 -6.09
CA GLU A 37 42.21 -13.30 -5.42
C GLU A 37 41.93 -11.88 -5.93
N GLY A 38 40.65 -11.54 -6.05
CA GLY A 38 40.18 -10.21 -6.33
C GLY A 38 39.06 -9.80 -5.36
N SER A 39 38.41 -8.68 -5.62
CA SER A 39 37.30 -8.21 -4.81
C SER A 39 36.10 -7.77 -5.67
N VAL A 40 34.91 -7.83 -5.08
CA VAL A 40 33.68 -7.29 -5.67
C VAL A 40 33.08 -6.31 -4.67
N ASN A 41 33.01 -5.06 -5.07
CA ASN A 41 32.33 -4.01 -4.32
C ASN A 41 31.08 -3.61 -5.07
N GLY A 42 30.00 -3.34 -4.37
CA GLY A 42 28.78 -2.98 -5.07
C GLY A 42 27.79 -2.22 -4.21
N ARG A 43 26.70 -1.85 -4.88
CA ARG A 43 25.58 -1.18 -4.24
C ARG A 43 24.27 -1.77 -4.73
N ILE A 44 23.40 -2.13 -3.81
CA ILE A 44 22.03 -2.55 -4.07
C ILE A 44 21.12 -1.34 -3.86
N ILE A 45 20.34 -1.00 -4.88
CA ILE A 45 19.46 0.16 -4.89
C ILE A 45 18.02 -0.26 -5.20
N ILE A 46 17.06 0.59 -4.91
CA ILE A 46 15.70 0.44 -5.42
C ILE A 46 15.73 0.67 -6.94
N ALA A 47 15.15 -0.23 -7.72
CA ALA A 47 15.14 -0.11 -9.18
C ALA A 47 14.53 1.24 -9.61
N ASN A 48 15.14 1.87 -10.60
CA ASN A 48 14.80 3.19 -11.13
C ASN A 48 14.94 4.36 -10.12
N GLN A 49 15.65 4.13 -8.99
CA GLN A 49 15.94 5.16 -7.99
C GLN A 49 17.43 5.13 -7.61
N SER A 50 17.86 6.18 -6.90
CA SER A 50 19.21 6.24 -6.34
C SER A 50 19.29 5.76 -4.88
N SER A 51 18.16 5.43 -4.26
CA SER A 51 18.06 5.02 -2.86
C SER A 51 18.65 3.63 -2.65
N GLY A 52 19.62 3.51 -1.73
CA GLY A 52 20.22 2.23 -1.35
C GLY A 52 19.26 1.36 -0.53
N ILE A 53 19.36 0.05 -0.69
CA ILE A 53 18.60 -0.94 0.08
C ILE A 53 19.48 -1.45 1.21
N SER A 54 19.14 -1.07 2.44
CA SER A 54 19.80 -1.55 3.66
C SER A 54 19.37 -2.97 4.01
N GLY A 55 20.32 -3.78 4.49
CA GLY A 55 20.07 -5.13 5.00
C GLY A 55 19.62 -6.12 3.89
N ALA A 56 19.98 -5.88 2.64
CA ALA A 56 19.86 -6.90 1.60
C ALA A 56 20.98 -7.92 1.75
N VAL A 57 20.66 -9.21 1.63
CA VAL A 57 21.65 -10.28 1.69
C VAL A 57 22.16 -10.56 0.28
N VAL A 58 23.44 -10.38 0.07
CA VAL A 58 24.15 -10.74 -1.18
C VAL A 58 24.93 -12.01 -0.92
N ARG A 59 24.63 -13.08 -1.63
CA ARG A 59 25.28 -14.39 -1.50
C ARG A 59 26.08 -14.72 -2.76
N ASN A 60 27.35 -15.04 -2.59
CA ASN A 60 28.14 -15.68 -3.64
C ASN A 60 27.86 -17.19 -3.62
N SER A 61 27.27 -17.70 -4.71
CA SER A 61 26.88 -19.11 -4.80
C SER A 61 28.08 -20.05 -5.00
N ASN A 62 29.19 -19.56 -5.55
CA ASN A 62 30.38 -20.35 -5.84
C ASN A 62 31.17 -20.68 -4.58
N GLU A 63 31.28 -19.73 -3.66
CA GLU A 63 32.07 -19.87 -2.41
C GLU A 63 31.21 -19.98 -1.17
N SER A 64 29.87 -19.96 -1.31
CA SER A 64 28.91 -20.03 -0.20
C SER A 64 29.08 -18.95 0.87
N VAL A 65 29.64 -17.79 0.50
CA VAL A 65 29.83 -16.63 1.36
C VAL A 65 28.72 -15.64 1.15
N SER A 66 28.24 -15.01 2.23
CA SER A 66 27.20 -13.99 2.19
C SER A 66 27.63 -12.74 2.94
N VAL A 67 27.22 -11.58 2.44
CA VAL A 67 27.37 -10.28 3.11
C VAL A 67 26.03 -9.57 3.12
N THR A 68 25.87 -8.63 4.03
CA THR A 68 24.67 -7.80 4.14
C THR A 68 25.00 -6.37 3.77
N THR A 69 24.14 -5.71 3.02
CA THR A 69 24.32 -4.31 2.64
C THR A 69 24.18 -3.37 3.83
N ASP A 70 24.99 -2.32 3.86
CA ASP A 70 24.92 -1.24 4.85
C ASP A 70 23.68 -0.33 4.67
N SER A 71 23.58 0.73 5.47
CA SER A 71 22.48 1.72 5.41
C SER A 71 22.35 2.44 4.06
N SER A 72 23.42 2.49 3.27
CA SER A 72 23.48 3.11 1.95
C SER A 72 23.39 2.10 0.81
N GLY A 73 23.19 0.82 1.14
CA GLY A 73 23.07 -0.28 0.18
C GLY A 73 24.41 -0.85 -0.28
N HIS A 74 25.56 -0.43 0.27
CA HIS A 74 26.88 -0.94 -0.15
C HIS A 74 27.17 -2.32 0.44
N PHE A 75 27.91 -3.12 -0.34
CA PHE A 75 28.44 -4.41 0.07
C PHE A 75 29.85 -4.62 -0.48
N SER A 76 30.62 -5.51 0.13
CA SER A 76 31.98 -5.86 -0.33
C SER A 76 32.27 -7.33 -0.06
N PHE A 77 32.79 -8.01 -1.08
CA PHE A 77 33.43 -9.31 -0.97
C PHE A 77 34.93 -9.12 -1.21
N LEU A 78 35.71 -9.51 -0.24
CA LEU A 78 37.17 -9.49 -0.32
C LEU A 78 37.68 -10.91 -0.53
N LYS A 79 38.82 -11.04 -1.24
CA LYS A 79 39.53 -12.32 -1.44
C LYS A 79 38.71 -13.41 -2.12
N LEU A 80 37.95 -13.04 -3.16
CA LEU A 80 37.29 -14.01 -4.02
C LEU A 80 38.32 -14.61 -5.00
N SER A 81 38.20 -15.90 -5.27
CA SER A 81 39.05 -16.58 -6.29
C SER A 81 38.86 -15.94 -7.66
N GLU A 82 39.90 -15.97 -8.48
CA GLU A 82 39.82 -15.54 -9.88
C GLU A 82 38.83 -16.42 -10.65
N GLY A 83 37.92 -15.80 -11.43
CA GLY A 83 36.96 -16.51 -12.26
C GLY A 83 35.58 -15.88 -12.27
N LYS A 84 34.61 -16.60 -12.80
CA LYS A 84 33.20 -16.17 -12.86
C LYS A 84 32.45 -16.57 -11.59
N HIS A 85 31.89 -15.60 -10.91
CA HIS A 85 31.08 -15.78 -9.72
C HIS A 85 29.61 -15.42 -9.99
N SER A 86 28.70 -16.21 -9.41
CA SER A 86 27.26 -15.97 -9.43
C SER A 86 26.81 -15.46 -8.07
N PHE A 87 26.12 -14.33 -8.06
CA PHE A 87 25.58 -13.69 -6.86
C PHE A 87 24.06 -13.71 -6.88
N ILE A 88 23.47 -14.01 -5.74
CA ILE A 88 22.03 -13.93 -5.51
C ILE A 88 21.80 -12.85 -4.47
N VAL A 89 20.89 -11.92 -4.76
CA VAL A 89 20.46 -10.87 -3.82
C VAL A 89 19.05 -11.17 -3.38
N THR A 90 18.83 -11.11 -2.06
CA THR A 90 17.52 -11.30 -1.44
C THR A 90 17.24 -10.19 -0.44
N LYS A 91 16.00 -9.71 -0.42
CA LYS A 91 15.49 -8.76 0.58
C LYS A 91 14.00 -8.95 0.72
N GLN A 92 13.49 -8.94 1.95
CA GLN A 92 12.04 -8.99 2.19
C GLN A 92 11.35 -7.83 1.47
N ASN A 93 10.21 -8.10 0.84
CA ASN A 93 9.40 -7.18 0.03
C ASN A 93 10.09 -6.69 -1.25
N PHE A 94 11.11 -7.38 -1.72
CA PHE A 94 11.76 -7.14 -3.01
C PHE A 94 11.85 -8.43 -3.82
N THR A 95 11.82 -8.31 -5.13
CA THR A 95 12.08 -9.43 -6.03
C THR A 95 13.56 -9.78 -5.98
N ASN A 96 13.87 -11.08 -5.83
CA ASN A 96 15.25 -11.56 -5.85
C ASN A 96 15.90 -11.30 -7.21
N ASP A 97 17.19 -10.98 -7.19
CA ASP A 97 17.99 -10.81 -8.40
C ASP A 97 19.20 -11.76 -8.38
N THR A 98 19.63 -12.18 -9.57
CA THR A 98 20.81 -13.01 -9.76
C THR A 98 21.67 -12.40 -10.86
N PHE A 99 22.97 -12.22 -10.58
CA PHE A 99 23.91 -11.66 -11.52
C PHE A 99 25.28 -12.35 -11.48
N ASN A 100 26.06 -12.20 -12.53
CA ASN A 100 27.40 -12.76 -12.62
C ASN A 100 28.46 -11.66 -12.70
N VAL A 101 29.60 -11.88 -12.05
CA VAL A 101 30.76 -10.99 -12.08
C VAL A 101 31.99 -11.85 -12.40
N SER A 102 32.85 -11.40 -13.31
CA SER A 102 34.19 -11.98 -13.52
C SER A 102 35.18 -11.28 -12.61
N VAL A 103 35.74 -12.02 -11.65
CA VAL A 103 36.75 -11.55 -10.71
C VAL A 103 38.13 -11.78 -11.37
N GLN A 104 38.95 -10.74 -11.40
CA GLN A 104 40.34 -10.78 -11.86
C GLN A 104 41.27 -10.61 -10.66
N SER A 105 42.37 -11.35 -10.67
CA SER A 105 43.41 -11.27 -9.65
C SER A 105 43.92 -9.84 -9.47
N GLY A 106 44.03 -9.39 -8.22
CA GLY A 106 44.52 -8.05 -7.85
C GLY A 106 43.60 -6.89 -8.21
N SER A 107 42.37 -7.16 -8.71
CA SER A 107 41.43 -6.15 -9.17
C SER A 107 40.15 -6.08 -8.28
N ALA A 108 39.54 -4.90 -8.25
CA ALA A 108 38.26 -4.68 -7.61
C ALA A 108 37.18 -4.40 -8.67
N SER A 109 36.22 -5.30 -8.80
CA SER A 109 35.04 -5.09 -9.65
C SER A 109 34.01 -4.24 -8.94
N GLN A 110 33.44 -3.24 -9.64
CA GLN A 110 32.36 -2.38 -9.12
C GLN A 110 31.04 -2.74 -9.78
N ILE A 111 29.96 -2.82 -8.99
CA ILE A 111 28.65 -3.20 -9.50
C ILE A 111 27.52 -2.42 -8.82
N VAL A 112 26.47 -2.09 -9.58
CA VAL A 112 25.22 -1.54 -9.05
C VAL A 112 24.07 -2.41 -9.55
N ARG A 113 23.20 -2.84 -8.64
CA ARG A 113 22.01 -3.65 -8.96
C ARG A 113 20.76 -3.03 -8.36
N GLY A 114 19.72 -2.87 -9.19
CA GLY A 114 18.41 -2.41 -8.75
C GLY A 114 17.50 -3.60 -8.47
N LEU A 115 16.87 -3.62 -7.28
CA LEU A 115 15.80 -4.57 -6.97
C LEU A 115 14.45 -3.92 -7.13
N ASN A 116 13.50 -4.63 -7.71
CA ASN A 116 12.12 -4.24 -7.75
C ASN A 116 11.47 -4.51 -6.39
N GLY A 117 10.88 -3.46 -5.79
CA GLY A 117 10.07 -3.60 -4.59
C GLY A 117 8.69 -4.15 -4.92
N ALA A 118 8.15 -5.04 -4.09
CA ALA A 118 6.76 -5.45 -4.20
C ALA A 118 5.85 -4.42 -3.52
N PRO A 119 4.64 -4.19 -4.04
CA PRO A 119 3.65 -3.32 -3.39
C PRO A 119 3.34 -3.78 -1.96
N ILE A 120 3.01 -2.86 -1.07
CA ILE A 120 2.70 -3.15 0.33
C ILE A 120 1.35 -2.52 0.68
N VAL A 121 0.41 -3.34 1.14
CA VAL A 121 -0.87 -2.88 1.69
C VAL A 121 -0.64 -2.46 3.13
N THR A 122 -0.79 -1.17 3.43
CA THR A 122 -0.53 -0.58 4.76
C THR A 122 -1.80 -0.36 5.57
N PHE A 123 -2.94 -0.25 4.90
CA PHE A 123 -4.25 -0.09 5.52
C PHE A 123 -5.33 -0.69 4.62
N GLN A 124 -6.36 -1.25 5.24
CA GLN A 124 -7.54 -1.77 4.55
C GLN A 124 -8.78 -1.67 5.44
N GLN A 125 -9.90 -1.30 4.85
CA GLN A 125 -11.18 -1.19 5.52
C GLN A 125 -12.31 -1.58 4.57
N ILE A 126 -13.35 -2.22 5.12
CA ILE A 126 -14.62 -2.44 4.45
C ILE A 126 -15.76 -1.98 5.36
N LEU A 127 -16.67 -1.19 4.82
CA LEU A 127 -17.84 -0.68 5.52
C LEU A 127 -19.10 -1.09 4.77
N THR A 128 -20.05 -1.67 5.46
CA THR A 128 -21.35 -2.00 4.91
C THR A 128 -22.28 -0.82 4.96
N ARG A 129 -23.07 -0.62 3.92
CA ARG A 129 -23.98 0.49 3.73
C ARG A 129 -25.35 -0.03 3.31
N LYS A 130 -26.39 0.37 4.05
CA LYS A 130 -27.79 0.27 3.63
C LYS A 130 -28.34 1.67 3.48
N ILE A 131 -28.88 1.99 2.31
CA ILE A 131 -29.60 3.24 2.10
C ILE A 131 -31.05 2.86 1.77
N ASP A 132 -31.92 3.02 2.75
CA ASP A 132 -33.36 2.91 2.49
C ASP A 132 -33.86 4.21 1.85
N GLN A 133 -34.72 4.10 0.86
CA GLN A 133 -35.22 5.23 0.07
C GLN A 133 -36.48 4.83 -0.69
N TYR A 134 -37.28 5.81 -1.08
CA TYR A 134 -38.50 5.54 -1.84
C TYR A 134 -38.20 5.22 -3.31
N PHE A 135 -37.26 5.94 -3.91
CA PHE A 135 -36.83 5.73 -5.28
C PHE A 135 -35.36 6.20 -5.45
N PRO A 136 -34.53 5.39 -6.17
CA PRO A 136 -34.76 3.99 -6.57
C PRO A 136 -34.97 3.06 -5.38
N SER A 137 -35.11 1.75 -5.59
CA SER A 137 -35.26 0.77 -4.51
C SER A 137 -34.09 0.83 -3.51
N PRO A 138 -34.26 0.33 -2.29
CA PRO A 138 -33.19 0.33 -1.26
C PRO A 138 -31.87 -0.23 -1.77
N GLN A 139 -30.78 0.48 -1.53
CA GLN A 139 -29.43 0.13 -1.95
C GLN A 139 -28.68 -0.53 -0.81
N TYR A 140 -27.97 -1.60 -1.16
CA TYR A 140 -27.03 -2.27 -0.27
C TYR A 140 -25.70 -2.37 -1.00
N PHE A 141 -24.64 -1.90 -0.35
CA PHE A 141 -23.31 -1.93 -0.91
C PHE A 141 -22.24 -1.97 0.18
N VAL A 142 -21.02 -2.19 -0.20
CA VAL A 142 -19.85 -2.05 0.67
C VAL A 142 -18.90 -1.02 0.06
N ASP A 143 -18.34 -0.19 0.93
CA ASP A 143 -17.24 0.70 0.59
C ASP A 143 -15.94 0.02 1.03
N VAL A 144 -15.05 -0.22 0.08
CA VAL A 144 -13.73 -0.76 0.32
C VAL A 144 -12.71 0.34 0.13
N THR A 145 -11.84 0.51 1.12
CA THR A 145 -10.74 1.47 1.07
C THR A 145 -9.44 0.75 1.41
N ALA A 146 -8.38 1.03 0.66
CA ALA A 146 -7.05 0.50 0.92
C ALA A 146 -5.97 1.55 0.67
N SER A 147 -4.97 1.59 1.54
CA SER A 147 -3.71 2.31 1.31
C SER A 147 -2.67 1.32 0.83
N VAL A 148 -2.11 1.57 -0.33
CA VAL A 148 -1.06 0.75 -0.93
C VAL A 148 0.12 1.65 -1.26
N SER A 149 1.31 1.24 -0.85
CA SER A 149 2.56 1.89 -1.20
C SER A 149 3.45 0.94 -1.98
N ASP A 150 4.32 1.48 -2.80
CA ASP A 150 5.33 0.73 -3.53
C ASP A 150 6.70 1.37 -3.29
N PRO A 151 7.75 0.59 -2.97
CA PRO A 151 9.10 1.13 -2.81
C PRO A 151 9.61 1.87 -4.05
N ASN A 152 9.18 1.48 -5.24
CA ASN A 152 9.52 2.12 -6.51
C ASN A 152 8.67 3.37 -6.80
N GLY A 153 7.65 3.63 -5.98
CA GLY A 153 6.74 4.77 -6.07
C GLY A 153 5.35 4.41 -6.59
N ILE A 154 4.38 5.31 -6.38
CA ILE A 154 2.96 5.08 -6.75
C ILE A 154 2.78 4.83 -8.26
N ALA A 155 3.65 5.37 -9.10
CA ALA A 155 3.60 5.18 -10.55
C ALA A 155 4.01 3.75 -10.99
N ASP A 156 4.64 2.98 -10.10
CA ASP A 156 4.99 1.57 -10.36
C ASP A 156 3.82 0.62 -10.10
N LEU A 157 2.75 1.08 -9.41
CA LEU A 157 1.54 0.29 -9.22
C LEU A 157 0.77 0.15 -10.53
N ASP A 158 0.56 -1.09 -10.95
CA ASP A 158 -0.25 -1.45 -12.12
C ASP A 158 -1.74 -1.56 -11.76
N SER A 159 -2.05 -2.27 -10.69
CA SER A 159 -3.45 -2.52 -10.30
C SER A 159 -3.60 -2.92 -8.83
N VAL A 160 -4.75 -2.54 -8.27
CA VAL A 160 -5.17 -2.91 -6.90
C VAL A 160 -6.59 -3.45 -6.97
N TRP A 161 -6.86 -4.56 -6.29
CA TRP A 161 -8.16 -5.20 -6.25
C TRP A 161 -8.59 -5.55 -4.83
N PHE A 162 -9.87 -5.52 -4.58
CA PHE A 162 -10.52 -6.23 -3.49
C PHE A 162 -10.79 -7.67 -3.93
N GLY A 163 -10.40 -8.63 -3.12
CA GLY A 163 -10.53 -10.07 -3.39
C GLY A 163 -11.42 -10.77 -2.37
N VAL A 164 -12.32 -11.63 -2.88
CA VAL A 164 -13.10 -12.59 -2.10
C VAL A 164 -13.23 -13.88 -2.89
N ASP A 165 -12.85 -15.00 -2.29
CA ASP A 165 -12.75 -16.30 -2.98
C ASP A 165 -11.91 -16.16 -4.28
N SER A 166 -12.48 -16.48 -5.44
CA SER A 166 -11.84 -16.29 -6.75
C SER A 166 -12.18 -14.95 -7.43
N LEU A 167 -13.03 -14.13 -6.81
CA LEU A 167 -13.50 -12.88 -7.39
C LEU A 167 -12.55 -11.73 -7.06
N LYS A 168 -12.41 -10.80 -8.01
CA LYS A 168 -11.59 -9.60 -7.87
C LYS A 168 -12.36 -8.38 -8.37
N TYR A 169 -12.46 -7.36 -7.53
CA TYR A 169 -13.10 -6.08 -7.85
C TYR A 169 -12.03 -4.99 -7.88
N PRO A 170 -11.89 -4.25 -8.97
CA PRO A 170 -10.85 -3.24 -9.08
C PRO A 170 -11.09 -2.08 -8.10
N LEU A 171 -10.02 -1.62 -7.47
CA LEU A 171 -10.00 -0.41 -6.66
C LEU A 171 -9.37 0.73 -7.46
N THR A 172 -10.01 1.91 -7.41
CA THR A 172 -9.57 3.11 -8.11
C THR A 172 -8.79 4.02 -7.18
N TYR A 173 -7.65 4.54 -7.64
CA TYR A 173 -6.84 5.49 -6.87
C TYR A 173 -7.48 6.88 -6.84
N SER A 174 -7.64 7.43 -5.64
CA SER A 174 -8.05 8.82 -5.42
C SER A 174 -6.84 9.69 -5.08
N VAL A 175 -6.55 10.65 -5.92
CA VAL A 175 -5.44 11.61 -5.67
C VAL A 175 -5.71 12.52 -4.46
N THR A 176 -6.98 12.74 -4.13
CA THR A 176 -7.40 13.58 -3.00
C THR A 176 -7.14 12.89 -1.67
N THR A 177 -7.57 11.63 -1.53
CA THR A 177 -7.41 10.85 -0.29
C THR A 177 -6.11 10.05 -0.26
N LYS A 178 -5.41 9.92 -1.39
CA LYS A 178 -4.22 9.08 -1.61
C LYS A 178 -4.47 7.60 -1.28
N ASN A 179 -5.72 7.14 -1.41
CA ASN A 179 -6.16 5.78 -1.16
C ASN A 179 -6.79 5.18 -2.41
N PHE A 180 -6.82 3.86 -2.45
CA PHE A 180 -7.61 3.09 -3.41
C PHE A 180 -8.99 2.81 -2.82
N HIS A 181 -10.04 2.93 -3.61
CA HIS A 181 -11.40 2.69 -3.16
C HIS A 181 -12.28 2.08 -4.25
N ALA A 182 -13.31 1.37 -3.82
CA ALA A 182 -14.44 0.96 -4.65
C ALA A 182 -15.70 0.86 -3.81
N THR A 183 -16.85 1.14 -4.45
CA THR A 183 -18.17 0.80 -3.95
C THR A 183 -18.66 -0.43 -4.70
N ILE A 184 -19.00 -1.49 -3.99
CA ILE A 184 -19.45 -2.77 -4.55
C ILE A 184 -20.89 -2.98 -4.11
N TYR A 185 -21.81 -2.93 -5.06
CA TYR A 185 -23.22 -3.09 -4.80
C TYR A 185 -23.61 -4.56 -4.67
N LYS A 186 -24.73 -4.84 -4.00
CA LYS A 186 -25.22 -6.21 -3.82
C LYS A 186 -25.36 -6.99 -5.13
N TYR A 187 -25.74 -6.35 -6.22
CA TYR A 187 -25.93 -6.98 -7.53
C TYR A 187 -24.62 -7.26 -8.28
N ASP A 188 -23.49 -6.72 -7.82
CA ASP A 188 -22.16 -7.06 -8.32
C ASP A 188 -21.67 -8.40 -7.73
N LEU A 189 -22.34 -8.90 -6.69
CA LEU A 189 -22.00 -10.12 -5.96
C LEU A 189 -22.80 -11.32 -6.51
N PRO A 190 -22.25 -12.54 -6.46
CA PRO A 190 -22.88 -13.73 -7.06
C PRO A 190 -24.29 -14.04 -6.57
N THR A 191 -24.61 -13.69 -5.32
CA THR A 191 -25.90 -13.99 -4.67
C THR A 191 -26.85 -12.79 -4.60
N ASN A 192 -26.51 -11.67 -5.25
CA ASN A 192 -27.23 -10.40 -5.17
C ASN A 192 -27.49 -9.91 -3.73
N THR A 193 -26.58 -10.22 -2.80
CA THR A 193 -26.66 -9.78 -1.41
C THR A 193 -25.25 -9.57 -0.82
N ILE A 194 -25.10 -8.55 0.02
CA ILE A 194 -23.83 -8.31 0.75
C ILE A 194 -23.57 -9.36 1.83
N GLN A 195 -24.57 -10.15 2.23
CA GLN A 195 -24.40 -11.31 3.12
C GLN A 195 -23.44 -12.35 2.55
N TYR A 196 -23.25 -12.38 1.22
CA TYR A 196 -22.21 -13.20 0.58
C TYR A 196 -20.82 -12.96 1.14
N LEU A 197 -20.50 -11.73 1.57
CA LEU A 197 -19.19 -11.34 2.09
C LEU A 197 -19.00 -11.68 3.58
N VAL A 198 -20.11 -11.92 4.32
CA VAL A 198 -20.06 -12.13 5.77
C VAL A 198 -19.40 -13.47 6.11
N GLY A 199 -18.41 -13.42 7.01
CA GLY A 199 -17.65 -14.60 7.45
C GLY A 199 -16.64 -15.14 6.45
N ARG A 200 -16.50 -14.52 5.28
CA ARG A 200 -15.49 -14.87 4.28
C ARG A 200 -14.20 -14.07 4.48
N PRO A 201 -13.03 -14.68 4.26
CA PRO A 201 -11.77 -13.94 4.25
C PRO A 201 -11.72 -13.01 3.04
N LEU A 202 -11.57 -11.72 3.30
CA LEU A 202 -11.46 -10.67 2.32
C LEU A 202 -10.01 -10.22 2.26
N THR A 203 -9.51 -9.85 1.09
CA THR A 203 -8.13 -9.43 0.89
C THR A 203 -8.03 -8.20 -0.01
N VAL A 204 -6.95 -7.46 0.12
CA VAL A 204 -6.51 -6.49 -0.89
C VAL A 204 -5.33 -7.11 -1.64
N ILE A 205 -5.43 -7.13 -2.95
CA ILE A 205 -4.40 -7.66 -3.85
C ILE A 205 -3.83 -6.47 -4.61
N SER A 206 -2.52 -6.30 -4.57
CA SER A 206 -1.82 -5.25 -5.33
C SER A 206 -0.78 -5.87 -6.24
N ARG A 207 -0.57 -5.26 -7.39
CA ARG A 207 0.41 -5.68 -8.39
C ARG A 207 1.10 -4.47 -8.99
N ASP A 208 2.41 -4.56 -9.17
CA ASP A 208 3.20 -3.55 -9.86
C ASP A 208 3.33 -3.83 -11.38
N VAL A 209 3.96 -2.92 -12.09
CA VAL A 209 4.22 -3.04 -13.55
C VAL A 209 5.17 -4.19 -13.88
N ASN A 210 6.03 -4.60 -12.94
CA ASN A 210 6.96 -5.71 -13.07
C ASN A 210 6.35 -7.06 -12.67
N LYS A 211 5.03 -7.07 -12.36
CA LYS A 211 4.23 -8.25 -11.98
C LYS A 211 4.53 -8.81 -10.59
N ALA A 212 5.24 -8.09 -9.73
CA ALA A 212 5.31 -8.46 -8.33
C ALA A 212 3.93 -8.24 -7.68
N VAL A 213 3.48 -9.22 -6.93
CA VAL A 213 2.15 -9.25 -6.31
C VAL A 213 2.27 -9.30 -4.80
N ASN A 214 1.44 -8.54 -4.12
CA ASN A 214 1.25 -8.65 -2.68
C ASN A 214 -0.24 -8.90 -2.39
N ILE A 215 -0.51 -9.77 -1.43
CA ILE A 215 -1.86 -10.06 -0.92
C ILE A 215 -1.84 -9.71 0.56
N SER A 216 -2.75 -8.86 1.00
CA SER A 216 -2.87 -8.45 2.39
C SER A 216 -3.22 -9.62 3.31
N ALA A 217 -3.01 -9.45 4.62
CA ALA A 217 -3.68 -10.30 5.60
C ALA A 217 -5.20 -10.26 5.39
N PRO A 218 -5.91 -11.39 5.63
CA PRO A 218 -7.36 -11.42 5.49
C PRO A 218 -8.04 -10.53 6.54
N PHE A 219 -9.12 -9.87 6.14
CA PHE A 219 -10.02 -9.12 7.01
C PHE A 219 -11.47 -9.54 6.75
N PHE A 220 -12.40 -9.09 7.61
CA PHE A 220 -13.77 -9.57 7.59
C PHE A 220 -14.74 -8.42 7.74
N ILE A 221 -15.95 -8.58 7.17
CA ILE A 221 -17.08 -7.72 7.53
C ILE A 221 -17.46 -7.98 8.99
N THR A 222 -17.55 -6.92 9.76
CA THR A 222 -17.91 -6.98 11.17
C THR A 222 -19.41 -7.10 11.38
N ARG A 223 -20.18 -6.38 10.55
CA ARG A 223 -21.67 -6.34 10.65
C ARG A 223 -22.29 -5.82 9.36
N VAL A 224 -23.53 -6.26 9.13
CA VAL A 224 -24.47 -5.66 8.17
C VAL A 224 -25.64 -5.09 8.99
N ILE A 225 -25.91 -3.79 8.83
CA ILE A 225 -27.05 -3.14 9.51
C ILE A 225 -28.30 -3.33 8.64
N GLU A 226 -29.20 -4.19 9.09
CA GLU A 226 -30.46 -4.48 8.41
C GLU A 226 -31.61 -3.59 8.95
N ASN A 227 -31.55 -3.28 10.25
CA ASN A 227 -32.57 -2.50 10.93
C ASN A 227 -32.06 -1.07 11.14
N GLU A 228 -32.67 -0.12 10.48
CA GLU A 228 -32.46 1.31 10.66
C GLU A 228 -33.49 1.92 11.59
N ALA A 229 -33.21 3.11 12.08
CA ALA A 229 -34.19 3.94 12.73
C ALA A 229 -35.22 4.46 11.70
N SER A 230 -36.44 4.73 12.13
CA SER A 230 -37.53 5.21 11.25
C SER A 230 -37.99 6.60 11.65
N PRO A 231 -37.99 7.60 10.74
CA PRO A 231 -38.53 8.93 11.01
C PRO A 231 -39.99 8.87 11.41
N ILE A 232 -40.38 9.69 12.44
CA ILE A 232 -41.75 9.83 12.93
C ILE A 232 -42.25 11.25 12.66
N SER A 233 -41.45 12.27 12.99
CA SER A 233 -41.84 13.67 12.86
C SER A 233 -40.59 14.53 12.56
N PRO A 234 -40.66 15.52 11.68
CA PRO A 234 -41.77 15.77 10.75
C PRO A 234 -42.05 14.55 9.88
N SER A 235 -43.31 14.23 9.62
CA SER A 235 -43.74 12.96 8.99
C SER A 235 -43.65 12.97 7.48
N PRO A 236 -43.28 11.83 6.84
CA PRO A 236 -43.25 11.72 5.39
C PRO A 236 -44.65 11.61 4.72
N PHE A 237 -45.69 11.39 5.52
CA PHE A 237 -47.02 11.02 5.00
C PHE A 237 -48.03 12.16 5.02
N VAL A 238 -47.68 13.30 5.59
CA VAL A 238 -48.53 14.48 5.67
C VAL A 238 -47.72 15.65 5.15
N ASP A 239 -48.34 16.59 4.46
CA ASP A 239 -47.76 17.90 4.17
C ASP A 239 -47.48 18.64 5.47
N ASP A 240 -46.58 18.11 6.28
CA ASP A 240 -46.18 18.70 7.55
C ASP A 240 -45.58 20.06 7.29
N THR A 241 -46.30 21.05 7.67
CA THR A 241 -45.81 22.40 7.69
C THR A 241 -45.30 22.72 9.10
N VAL A 242 -44.02 22.98 9.16
CA VAL A 242 -43.31 23.28 10.41
C VAL A 242 -42.97 24.75 10.44
N SER A 243 -43.23 25.40 11.59
CA SER A 243 -42.71 26.75 11.80
C SER A 243 -41.20 26.73 11.87
N ALA A 244 -40.58 27.75 11.28
CA ALA A 244 -39.12 27.92 11.33
C ALA A 244 -38.56 27.94 12.76
N ASP A 245 -39.37 28.15 13.80
CA ASP A 245 -38.93 28.25 15.21
C ASP A 245 -39.21 26.99 16.05
N SER A 246 -39.71 25.91 15.47
CA SER A 246 -40.16 24.74 16.25
C SER A 246 -39.86 23.38 15.64
N LEU A 247 -38.75 23.26 14.89
CA LEU A 247 -38.37 22.01 14.24
C LEU A 247 -37.78 21.02 15.26
N MET A 248 -38.50 19.90 15.46
CA MET A 248 -38.07 18.78 16.29
C MET A 248 -38.09 17.49 15.46
N PHE A 249 -36.94 16.83 15.34
CA PHE A 249 -36.84 15.50 14.75
C PHE A 249 -37.24 14.45 15.80
N LYS A 250 -38.07 13.48 15.40
CA LYS A 250 -38.41 12.31 16.20
C LYS A 250 -38.35 11.06 15.34
N TRP A 251 -37.84 9.97 15.90
CA TRP A 251 -37.70 8.69 15.18
C TRP A 251 -37.97 7.52 16.12
N SER A 252 -38.29 6.37 15.54
CA SER A 252 -38.31 5.09 16.23
C SER A 252 -36.93 4.49 16.22
N PRO A 253 -36.40 4.03 17.38
CA PRO A 253 -35.08 3.38 17.42
C PRO A 253 -35.10 2.03 16.71
N PRO A 254 -33.95 1.55 16.22
CA PRO A 254 -33.82 0.20 15.71
C PRO A 254 -33.88 -0.83 16.83
N ASN A 255 -34.46 -1.99 16.56
CA ASN A 255 -34.44 -3.10 17.53
C ASN A 255 -33.13 -3.91 17.33
N VAL A 256 -32.06 -3.48 18.01
CA VAL A 256 -30.72 -4.08 17.92
C VAL A 256 -30.06 -4.16 19.31
N THR A 257 -29.09 -5.08 19.46
CA THR A 257 -28.40 -5.34 20.73
C THR A 257 -26.96 -4.84 20.78
N TYR A 258 -26.48 -4.25 19.68
CA TYR A 258 -25.11 -3.73 19.58
C TYR A 258 -25.09 -2.21 19.84
N ASN A 259 -23.90 -1.70 20.16
CA ASN A 259 -23.70 -0.26 20.35
C ASN A 259 -23.77 0.45 18.99
N TYR A 260 -24.42 1.60 19.00
CA TYR A 260 -24.53 2.46 17.84
C TYR A 260 -24.76 3.92 18.26
N SER A 261 -24.58 4.81 17.31
CA SER A 261 -24.94 6.21 17.38
C SER A 261 -25.85 6.58 16.22
N TYR A 262 -26.52 7.74 16.32
CA TYR A 262 -27.27 8.27 15.20
C TYR A 262 -26.51 9.36 14.47
N THR A 263 -26.78 9.45 13.17
CA THR A 263 -26.49 10.62 12.35
C THR A 263 -27.79 11.15 11.77
N LEU A 264 -28.11 12.41 12.04
CA LEU A 264 -29.22 13.12 11.42
C LEU A 264 -28.68 13.92 10.24
N SER A 265 -29.42 13.96 9.14
CA SER A 265 -29.09 14.79 7.98
C SER A 265 -30.34 15.51 7.49
N LEU A 266 -30.22 16.83 7.29
CA LEU A 266 -31.27 17.70 6.77
C LEU A 266 -30.83 18.25 5.42
N SER A 267 -31.65 18.07 4.41
CA SER A 267 -31.44 18.58 3.06
C SER A 267 -32.56 19.50 2.62
N ARG A 268 -32.22 20.59 1.97
CA ARG A 268 -33.17 21.43 1.25
C ARG A 268 -33.45 20.84 -0.14
N VAL A 269 -34.68 20.93 -0.58
CA VAL A 269 -35.11 20.45 -1.91
C VAL A 269 -35.47 21.65 -2.78
N ASP A 270 -34.65 21.93 -3.78
CA ASP A 270 -34.87 23.00 -4.74
C ASP A 270 -34.93 22.42 -6.16
N ALA A 271 -36.04 22.59 -6.85
CA ALA A 271 -36.27 22.05 -8.21
C ALA A 271 -35.90 20.56 -8.39
N GLY A 272 -36.20 19.74 -7.38
CA GLY A 272 -35.91 18.30 -7.38
C GLY A 272 -34.47 17.94 -6.99
N THR A 273 -33.60 18.91 -6.73
CA THR A 273 -32.23 18.68 -6.23
C THR A 273 -32.21 18.76 -4.73
N GLN A 274 -31.60 17.78 -4.08
CA GLN A 274 -31.39 17.76 -2.63
C GLN A 274 -29.98 18.26 -2.29
N THR A 275 -29.88 19.27 -1.45
CA THR A 275 -28.62 19.81 -0.93
C THR A 275 -28.60 19.69 0.58
N VAL A 276 -27.62 18.98 1.13
CA VAL A 276 -27.44 18.87 2.58
C VAL A 276 -27.12 20.24 3.15
N VAL A 277 -27.96 20.72 4.06
CA VAL A 277 -27.82 22.02 4.73
C VAL A 277 -27.36 21.89 6.17
N TRP A 278 -27.55 20.71 6.78
CA TRP A 278 -27.12 20.44 8.14
C TRP A 278 -26.98 18.93 8.40
N SER A 279 -26.03 18.57 9.27
CA SER A 279 -25.86 17.20 9.77
C SER A 279 -25.39 17.22 11.21
N LEU A 280 -25.90 16.27 11.99
CA LEU A 280 -25.45 15.98 13.35
C LEU A 280 -24.96 14.54 13.44
N ILE A 281 -23.69 14.36 13.78
CA ILE A 281 -23.03 13.07 13.82
C ILE A 281 -22.77 12.66 15.26
N GLY A 282 -22.92 11.36 15.58
CA GLY A 282 -22.56 10.79 16.88
C GLY A 282 -23.56 11.07 17.98
N LEU A 283 -24.84 11.28 17.65
CA LEU A 283 -25.88 11.41 18.64
C LEU A 283 -26.10 10.07 19.35
N ASN A 284 -26.23 10.11 20.68
CA ASN A 284 -26.32 8.90 21.51
C ASN A 284 -27.54 8.05 21.14
N SER A 285 -27.40 6.72 21.19
CA SER A 285 -28.46 5.74 20.91
C SER A 285 -29.69 5.83 21.83
N SER A 286 -29.56 6.45 23.00
CA SER A 286 -30.69 6.69 23.91
C SER A 286 -31.62 7.83 23.46
N ASN A 287 -31.26 8.62 22.46
CA ASN A 287 -32.08 9.69 21.96
C ASN A 287 -33.11 9.15 20.94
N GLU A 288 -34.36 9.54 21.10
CA GLU A 288 -35.47 9.28 20.18
C GLU A 288 -36.02 10.57 19.57
N SER A 289 -35.42 11.70 19.93
CA SER A 289 -35.77 13.02 19.42
C SER A 289 -34.59 13.98 19.50
N TYR A 290 -34.62 15.02 18.68
CA TYR A 290 -33.64 16.10 18.70
C TYR A 290 -34.29 17.43 18.31
N ASP A 291 -34.14 18.43 19.21
CA ASP A 291 -34.57 19.78 18.92
C ASP A 291 -33.49 20.51 18.10
N PHE A 292 -33.81 20.84 16.84
CA PHE A 292 -32.91 21.52 15.95
C PHE A 292 -32.41 22.85 16.49
N TYR A 293 -33.25 23.57 17.26
CA TYR A 293 -32.92 24.90 17.76
C TYR A 293 -31.96 24.90 18.94
N THR A 294 -31.77 23.78 19.58
CA THR A 294 -30.74 23.62 20.62
C THR A 294 -29.34 23.42 20.06
N HIS A 295 -29.20 23.17 18.74
CA HIS A 295 -27.89 22.90 18.11
C HIS A 295 -27.07 24.19 17.96
N PRO A 296 -25.86 24.28 18.55
CA PRO A 296 -24.98 25.42 18.36
C PRO A 296 -24.53 25.51 16.89
N GLY A 297 -24.64 26.69 16.30
CA GLY A 297 -24.20 26.93 14.91
C GLY A 297 -25.12 26.33 13.83
N ARG A 298 -26.37 25.98 14.17
CA ARG A 298 -27.35 25.58 13.16
C ARG A 298 -27.55 26.67 12.11
N PRO A 299 -27.80 26.30 10.84
CA PRO A 299 -28.13 27.28 9.81
C PRO A 299 -29.54 27.86 10.04
N MET A 300 -29.77 29.07 9.55
CA MET A 300 -31.11 29.59 9.42
C MET A 300 -31.83 28.85 8.29
N LEU A 301 -32.99 28.27 8.59
CA LEU A 301 -33.83 27.61 7.59
C LEU A 301 -34.75 28.64 6.92
N LEU A 302 -34.64 28.72 5.60
CA LEU A 302 -35.52 29.57 4.79
C LEU A 302 -36.80 28.82 4.45
N PRO A 303 -37.93 29.51 4.21
CA PRO A 303 -39.16 28.89 3.72
C PRO A 303 -38.85 28.00 2.47
N GLY A 304 -39.48 26.83 2.42
CA GLY A 304 -39.27 25.86 1.34
C GLY A 304 -39.41 24.41 1.78
N SER A 305 -39.15 23.51 0.84
CA SER A 305 -39.24 22.06 1.04
C SER A 305 -37.92 21.50 1.58
N TYR A 306 -38.05 20.61 2.54
CA TYR A 306 -36.93 19.92 3.19
C TYR A 306 -37.19 18.42 3.30
N VAL A 307 -36.10 17.65 3.30
CA VAL A 307 -36.11 16.23 3.66
C VAL A 307 -35.05 15.98 4.73
N TRP A 308 -35.36 15.05 5.62
CA TRP A 308 -34.37 14.61 6.59
C TRP A 308 -34.33 13.09 6.68
N THR A 309 -33.21 12.58 7.15
CA THR A 309 -32.95 11.16 7.37
C THR A 309 -32.28 10.93 8.70
N VAL A 310 -32.47 9.75 9.27
CA VAL A 310 -31.73 9.27 10.43
C VAL A 310 -30.96 8.02 10.02
N SER A 311 -29.67 8.00 10.32
CA SER A 311 -28.81 6.83 10.08
C SER A 311 -28.38 6.24 11.40
N VAL A 312 -28.33 4.91 11.49
CA VAL A 312 -27.73 4.13 12.57
C VAL A 312 -26.30 3.81 12.14
N VAL A 313 -25.33 4.15 12.98
CA VAL A 313 -23.89 3.93 12.73
C VAL A 313 -23.33 3.12 13.88
N ASP A 314 -22.74 1.93 13.60
CA ASP A 314 -22.11 1.11 14.62
C ASP A 314 -20.67 1.55 14.97
N ASP A 315 -20.05 0.90 15.95
CA ASP A 315 -18.70 1.20 16.43
C ASP A 315 -17.61 0.98 15.34
N PHE A 316 -17.92 0.24 14.28
CA PHE A 316 -17.01 -0.03 13.16
C PHE A 316 -17.19 0.95 12.00
N GLY A 317 -18.26 1.77 12.01
CA GLY A 317 -18.60 2.70 10.94
C GLY A 317 -19.53 2.14 9.88
N ASN A 318 -20.06 0.91 10.04
CA ASN A 318 -21.16 0.42 9.20
C ASN A 318 -22.39 1.25 9.46
N TYR A 319 -23.20 1.52 8.43
CA TYR A 319 -24.41 2.28 8.65
C TYR A 319 -25.61 1.80 7.84
N GLY A 320 -26.82 2.05 8.43
CA GLY A 320 -28.11 1.95 7.78
C GLY A 320 -28.85 3.28 7.84
N ARG A 321 -29.21 3.86 6.69
CA ARG A 321 -29.94 5.11 6.55
C ARG A 321 -31.43 4.85 6.33
N SER A 322 -32.27 5.57 7.05
CA SER A 322 -33.73 5.55 6.85
C SER A 322 -34.14 6.09 5.50
N LYS A 323 -35.41 5.85 5.14
CA LYS A 323 -36.10 6.62 4.09
C LYS A 323 -36.11 8.10 4.44
N GLU A 324 -36.24 8.91 3.41
CA GLU A 324 -36.44 10.35 3.54
C GLU A 324 -37.80 10.67 4.21
N SER A 325 -37.81 11.65 5.08
CA SER A 325 -39.00 12.23 5.64
C SER A 325 -39.10 13.69 5.21
N ALA A 326 -40.19 14.06 4.52
CA ALA A 326 -40.33 15.35 3.89
C ALA A 326 -41.25 16.29 4.71
N PHE A 327 -40.94 17.60 4.70
CA PHE A 327 -41.75 18.64 5.34
C PHE A 327 -41.49 19.99 4.66
N VAL A 328 -42.33 20.98 4.99
CA VAL A 328 -42.25 22.35 4.48
C VAL A 328 -42.03 23.31 5.63
N ILE A 329 -41.05 24.21 5.50
CA ILE A 329 -40.85 25.39 6.36
C ILE A 329 -41.67 26.55 5.78
N LYS A 330 -42.53 27.18 6.63
CA LYS A 330 -43.25 28.42 6.29
C LYS A 330 -42.64 29.62 6.96
#